data_ed3d71576ff21d4c6010fc4af9a8acfc
#
_entry.id   ed3d71576ff21d4c6010fc4af9a8acfc
#
_cell.length_a   1.000
_cell.length_b   1.000
_cell.length_c   1.000
_cell.angle_alpha   90.00
_cell.angle_beta   90.00
_cell.angle_gamma   90.00
#
_symmetry.space_group_name_H-M   'P 1'
#
loop_
_entity.id
_entity.type
_entity.pdbx_description
1 polymer ?
#
loop_
_entity_poly.entity_id
_entity_poly.type
_entity_poly.pdbx_seq_one_letter_code
_entity_poly.pdbx_strand_id
1 'polypeptide(L)'
;MRIHRLMPGVRRFLLAVLAVGLPLAFSEPAHKYDFSIRVFGPGEENLSVKDPYARYQWALKNDGELQYVEIKNRFEDSNPELAAHIDMANKLGLPAPVSGPDAYKQAKITARKGVDINVLPAWNQYDASTEPRRPVTVAVIDTGIDVSHPDLQGSIWVNADEIPDDGIDNDQNGFVDDVNGWNFFDNSNQIYTGKEDTHGTHAAGTIAATRKGTGIAGIADNQYVKLMVLKALGTEFGVGEEEDVINAIRYAEANGAEICNLSFGTTHYYPELEKVMRESKMLFIVAAGNGDKDGKGIDIDANPDYPSCFGLDNVISVANLIFDGNLEQTSNYGINNVDIAAPGTYIVSTTTDNSYGFMTGTSMAAPMVTGAAAFLYSYRTDIALTDVRRILMETARKLPGLEGKIQCGGVVNVYNAVNYGK
;
A
#
# COMPACT_ATOMS: atom_id res chain seq x y z
N MET A 1 -20.67 21.27 25.02
CA MET A 1 -19.35 21.81 25.37
C MET A 1 -18.83 20.99 26.56
N ARG A 2 -18.24 19.80 26.28
CA ARG A 2 -17.63 18.97 27.32
C ARG A 2 -16.13 18.99 27.06
N ILE A 3 -15.41 19.60 27.98
CA ILE A 3 -13.96 19.61 28.05
C ILE A 3 -13.56 18.25 28.60
N HIS A 4 -13.04 17.36 27.75
CA HIS A 4 -12.41 16.13 28.22
C HIS A 4 -11.12 16.53 28.96
N ARG A 5 -11.07 16.17 30.24
CA ARG A 5 -9.87 16.27 31.07
C ARG A 5 -8.80 15.36 30.46
N LEU A 6 -7.76 15.94 29.95
CA LEU A 6 -6.51 15.24 29.62
C LEU A 6 -5.96 14.59 30.90
N MET A 7 -5.91 13.26 30.92
CA MET A 7 -5.12 12.55 31.94
C MET A 7 -3.64 12.78 31.65
N PRO A 8 -2.82 13.11 32.65
CA PRO A 8 -1.38 13.26 32.45
C PRO A 8 -0.75 11.87 32.36
N GLY A 9 -0.22 11.52 31.19
CA GLY A 9 0.55 10.29 31.00
C GLY A 9 0.45 9.60 29.64
N VAL A 10 -0.48 9.99 28.79
CA VAL A 10 -0.62 9.37 27.46
C VAL A 10 0.35 10.06 26.50
N ARG A 11 1.41 9.35 26.13
CA ARG A 11 2.35 9.79 25.09
C ARG A 11 1.73 9.51 23.73
N ARG A 12 1.31 10.55 23.03
CA ARG A 12 0.83 10.43 21.66
C ARG A 12 1.94 10.00 20.71
N PHE A 13 1.66 8.98 19.99
CA PHE A 13 2.48 8.34 19.01
C PHE A 13 2.31 9.09 17.67
N LEU A 14 3.34 9.73 17.19
CA LEU A 14 3.32 10.30 15.86
C LEU A 14 3.74 9.19 14.87
N LEU A 15 2.81 8.31 14.52
CA LEU A 15 2.92 7.46 13.34
C LEU A 15 2.66 8.37 12.14
N ALA A 16 3.72 8.90 11.55
CA ALA A 16 3.57 9.76 10.39
C ALA A 16 3.34 8.88 9.15
N VAL A 17 2.12 8.87 8.66
CA VAL A 17 1.84 8.47 7.28
C VAL A 17 2.31 9.62 6.39
N LEU A 18 3.61 9.68 6.12
CA LEU A 18 4.16 10.58 5.10
C LEU A 18 3.97 9.91 3.72
N ALA A 19 2.70 9.70 3.35
CA ALA A 19 2.36 9.62 1.95
C ALA A 19 2.26 11.06 1.47
N VAL A 20 3.10 11.47 0.54
CA VAL A 20 2.80 12.64 -0.26
C VAL A 20 1.69 12.22 -1.20
N GLY A 21 0.50 12.06 -0.62
CA GLY A 21 -0.75 11.75 -1.29
C GLY A 21 -1.48 13.05 -1.49
N LEU A 22 -1.79 13.33 -2.74
CA LEU A 22 -2.70 14.40 -3.08
C LEU A 22 -4.04 13.74 -3.37
N PRO A 23 -5.03 13.92 -2.50
CA PRO A 23 -6.37 13.51 -2.81
C PRO A 23 -6.88 14.40 -3.95
N LEU A 24 -7.07 13.81 -5.12
CA LEU A 24 -7.85 14.42 -6.16
C LEU A 24 -9.31 14.15 -5.85
N ALA A 25 -9.94 15.08 -5.16
CA ALA A 25 -11.38 15.05 -4.91
C ALA A 25 -12.13 15.29 -6.22
N PHE A 26 -12.93 14.33 -6.64
CA PHE A 26 -13.87 14.50 -7.74
C PHE A 26 -15.27 14.14 -7.30
N SER A 27 -16.14 15.15 -7.34
CA SER A 27 -17.58 14.97 -7.25
C SER A 27 -18.14 14.94 -8.67
N GLU A 28 -18.43 13.75 -9.24
CA GLU A 28 -19.50 13.55 -10.22
C GLU A 28 -19.67 12.07 -10.59
N PRO A 29 -20.86 11.66 -11.10
CA PRO A 29 -21.23 10.25 -11.19
C PRO A 29 -20.47 9.50 -12.26
N ALA A 30 -20.11 8.30 -11.93
CA ALA A 30 -19.71 7.18 -12.77
C ALA A 30 -19.49 7.51 -14.26
N HIS A 31 -18.26 7.80 -14.70
CA HIS A 31 -17.70 7.57 -16.04
C HIS A 31 -16.65 8.61 -16.53
N LYS A 32 -16.22 9.57 -15.73
CA LYS A 32 -15.14 10.47 -16.14
C LYS A 32 -14.21 10.76 -14.96
N TYR A 33 -13.30 9.84 -14.69
CA TYR A 33 -12.19 10.14 -13.78
C TYR A 33 -11.15 10.93 -14.56
N ASP A 34 -10.99 12.20 -14.21
CA ASP A 34 -10.02 13.09 -14.83
C ASP A 34 -8.84 13.26 -13.87
N PHE A 35 -7.86 12.36 -13.99
CA PHE A 35 -6.64 12.48 -13.22
C PHE A 35 -5.84 13.69 -13.69
N SER A 36 -5.48 14.61 -12.80
CA SER A 36 -4.62 15.74 -13.11
C SER A 36 -3.19 15.28 -13.44
N ILE A 37 -2.76 14.16 -12.92
CA ILE A 37 -1.51 13.49 -13.23
C ILE A 37 -1.82 12.09 -13.73
N ARG A 38 -1.14 11.67 -14.81
CA ARG A 38 -1.28 10.32 -15.36
C ARG A 38 0.09 9.80 -15.74
N VAL A 39 0.41 8.62 -15.23
CA VAL A 39 1.54 7.83 -15.71
C VAL A 39 0.98 6.66 -16.48
N PHE A 40 1.33 6.56 -17.75
CA PHE A 40 0.81 5.50 -18.61
C PHE A 40 1.84 4.41 -18.80
N GLY A 41 1.35 3.18 -18.70
CA GLY A 41 1.99 2.03 -19.33
C GLY A 41 1.71 1.96 -20.84
N PRO A 42 2.16 0.90 -21.51
CA PRO A 42 1.80 0.60 -22.90
C PRO A 42 0.29 0.49 -23.04
N GLY A 43 -0.21 0.75 -24.26
CA GLY A 43 -1.64 0.75 -24.57
C GLY A 43 -2.36 -0.53 -24.11
N GLU A 44 -3.67 -0.44 -23.98
CA GLU A 44 -4.57 -1.51 -23.47
C GLU A 44 -4.35 -2.88 -24.16
N GLU A 45 -3.96 -2.87 -25.43
CA GLU A 45 -3.68 -4.07 -26.21
C GLU A 45 -2.54 -4.93 -25.67
N ASN A 46 -1.66 -4.38 -24.85
CA ASN A 46 -0.53 -5.07 -24.26
C ASN A 46 -0.74 -5.54 -22.81
N LEU A 47 -1.88 -5.19 -22.21
CA LEU A 47 -2.27 -5.65 -20.89
C LEU A 47 -3.37 -6.71 -21.09
N SER A 48 -3.13 -7.93 -20.63
CA SER A 48 -4.17 -8.99 -20.59
C SER A 48 -5.24 -8.72 -19.53
N VAL A 49 -5.37 -7.47 -19.09
CA VAL A 49 -6.23 -6.99 -18.01
C VAL A 49 -7.31 -6.11 -18.59
N LYS A 50 -8.57 -6.36 -18.21
CA LYS A 50 -9.74 -5.65 -18.74
C LYS A 50 -10.11 -4.40 -17.95
N ASP A 51 -9.46 -4.17 -16.82
CA ASP A 51 -9.76 -3.03 -15.95
C ASP A 51 -9.32 -1.72 -16.61
N PRO A 52 -10.22 -0.73 -16.72
CA PRO A 52 -10.01 0.45 -17.56
C PRO A 52 -8.84 1.33 -17.10
N TYR A 53 -8.49 1.27 -15.82
CA TYR A 53 -7.37 2.03 -15.26
C TYR A 53 -6.08 1.22 -15.13
N ALA A 54 -6.07 -0.07 -15.48
CA ALA A 54 -4.85 -0.90 -15.44
C ALA A 54 -3.70 -0.30 -16.29
N ARG A 55 -4.02 0.43 -17.38
CA ARG A 55 -3.03 1.17 -18.18
C ARG A 55 -2.24 2.21 -17.38
N TYR A 56 -2.80 2.71 -16.28
CA TYR A 56 -2.16 3.68 -15.39
C TYR A 56 -1.37 3.00 -14.26
N GLN A 57 -1.50 1.69 -14.12
CA GLN A 57 -0.79 0.87 -13.14
C GLN A 57 0.56 0.40 -13.72
N TRP A 58 1.51 1.32 -13.88
CA TRP A 58 2.83 1.00 -14.45
C TRP A 58 3.58 -0.09 -13.68
N ALA A 59 3.26 -0.27 -12.41
CA ALA A 59 3.81 -1.32 -11.56
C ALA A 59 3.48 -2.74 -12.05
N LEU A 60 2.36 -2.92 -12.79
CA LEU A 60 1.98 -4.21 -13.37
C LEU A 60 2.82 -4.55 -14.59
N LYS A 61 3.20 -3.53 -15.38
CA LYS A 61 4.05 -3.66 -16.56
C LYS A 61 4.74 -2.34 -16.90
N ASN A 62 6.06 -2.39 -16.97
CA ASN A 62 6.90 -1.30 -17.45
C ASN A 62 7.72 -1.79 -18.64
N ASP A 63 7.38 -1.37 -19.84
CA ASP A 63 8.08 -1.73 -21.08
C ASP A 63 9.20 -0.75 -21.47
N GLY A 64 9.45 0.26 -20.63
CA GLY A 64 10.43 1.31 -20.85
C GLY A 64 9.86 2.53 -21.60
N GLU A 65 8.58 2.54 -21.92
CA GLU A 65 7.91 3.60 -22.71
C GLU A 65 6.83 4.34 -21.90
N LEU A 66 7.06 4.57 -20.62
CA LEU A 66 6.13 5.30 -19.78
C LEU A 66 6.01 6.77 -20.20
N GLN A 67 4.82 7.30 -20.07
CA GLN A 67 4.50 8.69 -20.35
C GLN A 67 3.89 9.33 -19.09
N TYR A 68 4.25 10.57 -18.87
CA TYR A 68 3.66 11.43 -17.86
C TYR A 68 2.80 12.48 -18.53
N VAL A 69 1.59 12.65 -18.05
CA VAL A 69 0.68 13.71 -18.49
C VAL A 69 0.16 14.44 -17.27
N GLU A 70 0.29 15.74 -17.28
CA GLU A 70 -0.34 16.62 -16.30
C GLU A 70 -1.44 17.41 -16.98
N ILE A 71 -2.63 17.39 -16.38
CA ILE A 71 -3.79 18.14 -16.83
C ILE A 71 -3.96 19.33 -15.91
N LYS A 72 -3.83 20.55 -16.42
CA LYS A 72 -4.14 21.75 -15.66
C LYS A 72 -5.64 21.96 -15.60
N ASN A 73 -6.20 21.96 -14.40
CA ASN A 73 -7.56 22.45 -14.21
C ASN A 73 -7.57 23.98 -14.37
N ARG A 74 -8.48 24.50 -15.18
CA ARG A 74 -8.61 25.92 -15.50
C ARG A 74 -8.94 26.84 -14.31
N PHE A 75 -9.11 26.29 -13.11
CA PHE A 75 -9.61 27.04 -11.94
C PHE A 75 -8.60 27.27 -10.82
N GLU A 76 -7.33 26.87 -10.95
CA GLU A 76 -6.45 26.79 -9.79
C GLU A 76 -5.04 27.38 -9.98
N ASP A 77 -4.96 28.65 -10.42
CA ASP A 77 -3.69 29.41 -10.36
C ASP A 77 -3.24 29.73 -8.91
N SER A 78 -3.94 29.25 -7.89
CA SER A 78 -3.68 29.52 -6.48
C SER A 78 -3.70 28.31 -5.54
N ASN A 79 -3.64 27.06 -6.07
CA ASN A 79 -3.70 25.87 -5.23
C ASN A 79 -2.31 25.48 -4.70
N PRO A 80 -2.10 25.49 -3.36
CA PRO A 80 -0.84 25.05 -2.73
C PRO A 80 -0.46 23.60 -3.06
N GLU A 81 -1.43 22.75 -3.31
CA GLU A 81 -1.25 21.33 -3.66
C GLU A 81 -0.60 21.17 -5.04
N LEU A 82 -1.00 21.99 -6.03
CA LEU A 82 -0.36 22.00 -7.34
C LEU A 82 1.11 22.43 -7.25
N ALA A 83 1.42 23.38 -6.38
CA ALA A 83 2.80 23.81 -6.11
C ALA A 83 3.63 22.65 -5.54
N ALA A 84 3.08 21.84 -4.67
CA ALA A 84 3.74 20.65 -4.12
C ALA A 84 3.98 19.57 -5.19
N HIS A 85 3.04 19.36 -6.12
CA HIS A 85 3.21 18.47 -7.27
C HIS A 85 4.32 18.91 -8.21
N ILE A 86 4.38 20.22 -8.50
CA ILE A 86 5.44 20.81 -9.31
C ILE A 86 6.81 20.61 -8.65
N ASP A 87 6.88 20.83 -7.34
CA ASP A 87 8.09 20.64 -6.57
C ASP A 87 8.54 19.18 -6.55
N MET A 88 7.59 18.24 -6.41
CA MET A 88 7.88 16.81 -6.49
C MET A 88 8.34 16.41 -7.90
N ALA A 89 7.67 16.88 -8.96
CA ALA A 89 8.08 16.59 -10.33
C ALA A 89 9.52 17.11 -10.60
N ASN A 90 9.85 18.29 -10.06
CA ASN A 90 11.20 18.82 -10.14
C ASN A 90 12.23 17.98 -9.36
N LYS A 91 11.88 17.51 -8.16
CA LYS A 91 12.73 16.62 -7.35
C LYS A 91 12.98 15.27 -8.02
N LEU A 92 11.99 14.77 -8.77
CA LEU A 92 12.10 13.52 -9.51
C LEU A 92 12.80 13.67 -10.88
N GLY A 93 13.31 14.87 -11.22
CA GLY A 93 13.90 15.13 -12.53
C GLY A 93 12.88 15.08 -13.67
N LEU A 94 11.59 15.13 -13.36
CA LEU A 94 10.52 15.20 -14.34
C LEU A 94 10.44 16.64 -14.87
N PRO A 95 10.06 16.85 -16.14
CA PRO A 95 9.98 18.19 -16.70
C PRO A 95 8.96 19.03 -15.92
N ALA A 96 9.37 20.21 -15.48
CA ALA A 96 8.49 21.14 -14.75
C ALA A 96 7.24 21.51 -15.57
N PRO A 97 6.07 21.70 -14.93
CA PRO A 97 4.85 22.12 -15.63
C PRO A 97 5.05 23.44 -16.35
N VAL A 98 4.55 23.57 -17.57
CA VAL A 98 4.61 24.81 -18.35
C VAL A 98 3.38 25.66 -18.04
N SER A 99 3.58 26.92 -17.70
CA SER A 99 2.52 27.91 -17.61
C SER A 99 2.08 28.37 -19.01
N GLY A 100 0.80 28.21 -19.38
CA GLY A 100 0.27 28.65 -20.67
C GLY A 100 -1.14 28.11 -20.95
N PRO A 101 -1.81 28.59 -21.98
CA PRO A 101 -3.21 28.22 -22.30
C PRO A 101 -3.37 26.74 -22.76
N ASP A 102 -2.29 26.02 -22.99
CA ASP A 102 -2.36 24.63 -23.41
C ASP A 102 -2.55 23.71 -22.18
N ALA A 103 -3.73 23.10 -22.13
CA ALA A 103 -4.20 22.31 -20.99
C ALA A 103 -3.45 21.01 -20.75
N TYR A 104 -2.42 20.70 -21.54
CA TYR A 104 -1.73 19.43 -21.43
C TYR A 104 -0.22 19.61 -21.55
N LYS A 105 0.53 19.05 -20.61
CA LYS A 105 1.92 18.76 -20.80
C LYS A 105 2.13 17.26 -20.85
N GLN A 106 2.65 16.79 -21.96
CA GLN A 106 3.10 15.43 -22.15
C GLN A 106 4.61 15.36 -22.05
N ALA A 107 5.13 14.49 -21.21
CA ALA A 107 6.56 14.24 -21.10
C ALA A 107 6.84 12.75 -21.17
N LYS A 108 7.89 12.39 -21.91
CA LYS A 108 8.40 11.02 -21.86
C LYS A 108 9.19 10.84 -20.58
N ILE A 109 8.84 9.80 -19.79
CA ILE A 109 9.55 9.45 -18.58
C ILE A 109 10.77 8.59 -18.96
N THR A 110 11.90 8.82 -18.30
CA THR A 110 13.00 7.88 -18.33
C THR A 110 12.59 6.65 -17.54
N ALA A 111 12.21 5.59 -18.23
CA ALA A 111 11.80 4.32 -17.66
C ALA A 111 12.73 3.20 -18.16
N ARG A 112 12.86 2.15 -17.36
CA ARG A 112 13.63 0.96 -17.71
C ARG A 112 12.72 -0.23 -17.83
N LYS A 113 12.75 -0.88 -18.99
CA LYS A 113 11.94 -2.07 -19.27
C LYS A 113 12.09 -3.14 -18.18
N GLY A 114 10.97 -3.60 -17.68
CA GLY A 114 10.88 -4.65 -16.68
C GLY A 114 11.14 -4.18 -15.24
N VAL A 115 11.20 -2.88 -15.00
CA VAL A 115 11.14 -2.31 -13.64
C VAL A 115 9.67 -2.25 -13.23
N ASP A 116 9.13 -3.42 -12.90
CA ASP A 116 7.77 -3.69 -12.47
C ASP A 116 7.77 -4.94 -11.58
N ILE A 117 6.63 -5.30 -11.01
CA ILE A 117 6.51 -6.49 -10.14
C ILE A 117 6.36 -7.81 -10.90
N ASN A 118 6.35 -7.78 -12.24
CA ASN A 118 6.24 -8.95 -13.11
C ASN A 118 5.04 -9.85 -12.78
N VAL A 119 3.89 -9.26 -12.53
CA VAL A 119 2.69 -9.98 -12.08
C VAL A 119 1.86 -10.58 -13.22
N LEU A 120 1.86 -9.96 -14.42
CA LEU A 120 1.00 -10.39 -15.51
C LEU A 120 1.22 -11.85 -15.94
N PRO A 121 2.46 -12.35 -16.12
CA PRO A 121 2.66 -13.77 -16.43
C PRO A 121 2.28 -14.67 -15.25
N ALA A 122 2.37 -14.19 -14.00
CA ALA A 122 1.89 -14.94 -12.84
C ALA A 122 0.38 -15.08 -12.85
N TRP A 123 -0.36 -14.01 -13.18
CA TRP A 123 -1.82 -14.06 -13.33
C TRP A 123 -2.23 -15.01 -14.45
N ASN A 124 -1.58 -14.97 -15.61
CA ASN A 124 -1.88 -15.91 -16.71
C ASN A 124 -1.70 -17.37 -16.27
N GLN A 125 -0.63 -17.66 -15.53
CA GLN A 125 -0.40 -19.00 -14.98
C GLN A 125 -1.44 -19.37 -13.92
N TYR A 126 -1.80 -18.44 -13.05
CA TYR A 126 -2.81 -18.59 -12.02
C TYR A 126 -4.18 -18.90 -12.63
N ASP A 127 -4.61 -18.09 -13.60
CA ASP A 127 -5.94 -18.20 -14.23
C ASP A 127 -6.06 -19.49 -15.07
N ALA A 128 -4.96 -20.00 -15.62
CA ALA A 128 -4.93 -21.27 -16.35
C ALA A 128 -4.86 -22.52 -15.44
N SER A 129 -4.58 -22.34 -14.15
CA SER A 129 -4.43 -23.45 -13.21
C SER A 129 -5.75 -23.80 -12.54
N THR A 130 -6.00 -25.11 -12.40
CA THR A 130 -7.14 -25.67 -11.68
C THR A 130 -6.80 -26.11 -10.25
N GLU A 131 -5.56 -25.92 -9.83
CA GLU A 131 -5.13 -26.27 -8.47
C GLU A 131 -5.90 -25.49 -7.40
N PRO A 132 -6.17 -26.10 -6.25
CA PRO A 132 -6.82 -25.42 -5.12
C PRO A 132 -6.06 -24.16 -4.70
N ARG A 133 -6.77 -23.16 -4.22
CA ARG A 133 -6.24 -21.93 -3.64
C ARG A 133 -6.45 -21.94 -2.12
N ARG A 134 -5.49 -21.39 -1.39
CA ARG A 134 -5.60 -21.15 0.04
C ARG A 134 -6.34 -19.83 0.26
N PRO A 135 -7.41 -19.80 1.09
CA PRO A 135 -7.91 -18.54 1.63
C PRO A 135 -6.82 -17.87 2.45
N VAL A 136 -6.69 -16.54 2.32
CA VAL A 136 -5.71 -15.73 3.06
C VAL A 136 -6.38 -14.47 3.55
N THR A 137 -6.23 -14.18 4.84
CA THR A 137 -6.68 -12.92 5.43
C THR A 137 -5.48 -11.99 5.61
N VAL A 138 -5.59 -10.79 5.04
CA VAL A 138 -4.60 -9.72 5.16
C VAL A 138 -5.15 -8.64 6.07
N ALA A 139 -4.53 -8.43 7.22
CA ALA A 139 -4.83 -7.28 8.07
C ALA A 139 -4.23 -6.01 7.44
N VAL A 140 -5.05 -4.99 7.26
CA VAL A 140 -4.62 -3.65 6.84
C VAL A 140 -4.77 -2.73 8.04
N ILE A 141 -3.67 -2.49 8.76
CA ILE A 141 -3.63 -1.56 9.89
C ILE A 141 -3.23 -0.20 9.34
N ASP A 142 -4.20 0.71 9.27
CA ASP A 142 -4.04 1.99 8.56
C ASP A 142 -5.06 3.04 9.03
N THR A 143 -5.37 4.03 8.20
CA THR A 143 -6.31 5.12 8.49
C THR A 143 -7.78 4.71 8.41
N GLY A 144 -8.12 3.50 7.97
CA GLY A 144 -9.45 3.02 7.62
C GLY A 144 -9.59 2.76 6.13
N ILE A 145 -10.70 2.13 5.73
CA ILE A 145 -10.95 1.76 4.31
C ILE A 145 -12.40 2.09 3.96
N ASP A 146 -12.62 2.73 2.80
CA ASP A 146 -13.94 2.85 2.19
C ASP A 146 -14.39 1.49 1.64
N VAL A 147 -15.00 0.68 2.51
CA VAL A 147 -15.48 -0.68 2.18
C VAL A 147 -16.64 -0.66 1.17
N SER A 148 -17.25 0.51 0.93
CA SER A 148 -18.30 0.67 -0.07
C SER A 148 -17.76 0.84 -1.50
N HIS A 149 -16.45 1.07 -1.66
CA HIS A 149 -15.83 1.30 -2.96
C HIS A 149 -16.08 0.10 -3.90
N PRO A 150 -16.57 0.32 -5.15
CA PRO A 150 -16.95 -0.76 -6.07
C PRO A 150 -15.83 -1.76 -6.38
N ASP A 151 -14.58 -1.31 -6.48
CA ASP A 151 -13.44 -2.19 -6.75
C ASP A 151 -13.00 -2.99 -5.52
N LEU A 152 -13.50 -2.67 -4.33
CA LEU A 152 -13.22 -3.43 -3.10
C LEU A 152 -14.34 -4.41 -2.78
N GLN A 153 -15.41 -4.45 -3.57
CA GLN A 153 -16.52 -5.39 -3.36
C GLN A 153 -16.06 -6.84 -3.49
N GLY A 154 -16.30 -7.61 -2.41
CA GLY A 154 -15.84 -9.00 -2.30
C GLY A 154 -14.38 -9.16 -1.90
N SER A 155 -13.64 -8.05 -1.67
CA SER A 155 -12.26 -8.08 -1.14
C SER A 155 -12.21 -7.96 0.38
N ILE A 156 -13.27 -7.48 1.01
CA ILE A 156 -13.30 -7.22 2.44
C ILE A 156 -13.55 -8.52 3.22
N TRP A 157 -12.80 -8.70 4.30
CA TRP A 157 -13.02 -9.76 5.27
C TRP A 157 -14.34 -9.56 6.01
N VAL A 158 -14.97 -10.65 6.38
CA VAL A 158 -16.22 -10.64 7.12
C VAL A 158 -16.07 -11.54 8.34
N ASN A 159 -16.32 -10.99 9.53
CA ASN A 159 -16.51 -11.77 10.74
C ASN A 159 -17.84 -12.54 10.62
N ALA A 160 -17.75 -13.83 10.38
CA ALA A 160 -18.93 -14.66 10.14
C ALA A 160 -19.73 -14.95 11.43
N ASP A 161 -19.13 -14.71 12.58
CA ASP A 161 -19.73 -14.95 13.89
C ASP A 161 -20.48 -13.71 14.43
N GLU A 162 -20.40 -12.55 13.70
CA GLU A 162 -21.14 -11.33 13.99
C GLU A 162 -22.41 -11.19 13.14
N ILE A 163 -23.47 -10.64 13.76
CA ILE A 163 -24.71 -10.25 13.09
C ILE A 163 -24.71 -8.73 12.93
N PRO A 164 -24.62 -8.23 11.68
CA PRO A 164 -24.45 -6.78 11.45
C PRO A 164 -25.58 -5.95 12.12
N ASP A 165 -25.19 -4.84 12.75
CA ASP A 165 -26.07 -3.78 13.26
C ASP A 165 -27.08 -4.23 14.34
N ASP A 166 -26.82 -5.33 15.06
CA ASP A 166 -27.72 -5.75 16.14
C ASP A 166 -27.32 -5.19 17.53
N GLY A 167 -26.13 -4.57 17.62
CA GLY A 167 -25.60 -3.95 18.83
C GLY A 167 -25.13 -4.95 19.89
N ILE A 168 -24.85 -6.18 19.48
CA ILE A 168 -24.39 -7.27 20.34
C ILE A 168 -23.04 -7.76 19.86
N ASP A 169 -22.13 -8.00 20.76
CA ASP A 169 -20.91 -8.76 20.54
C ASP A 169 -21.27 -10.27 20.51
N ASN A 170 -21.55 -10.79 19.29
CA ASN A 170 -22.12 -12.13 19.16
C ASN A 170 -21.07 -13.23 19.39
N ASP A 171 -19.82 -12.99 19.06
CA ASP A 171 -18.70 -13.91 19.26
C ASP A 171 -17.97 -13.73 20.60
N GLN A 172 -18.39 -12.72 21.39
CA GLN A 172 -17.86 -12.40 22.72
C GLN A 172 -16.34 -12.10 22.72
N ASN A 173 -15.86 -11.47 21.64
CA ASN A 173 -14.47 -11.08 21.48
C ASN A 173 -14.14 -9.71 22.10
N GLY A 174 -15.15 -8.95 22.55
CA GLY A 174 -15.04 -7.63 23.15
C GLY A 174 -15.30 -6.48 22.18
N PHE A 175 -15.68 -6.75 20.93
CA PHE A 175 -15.90 -5.78 19.86
C PHE A 175 -17.30 -5.94 19.27
N VAL A 176 -18.19 -5.00 19.54
CA VAL A 176 -19.58 -5.05 19.11
C VAL A 176 -19.73 -4.70 17.64
N ASP A 177 -20.40 -5.57 16.86
CA ASP A 177 -20.62 -5.36 15.42
C ASP A 177 -19.29 -5.17 14.61
N ASP A 178 -18.25 -5.91 14.91
CA ASP A 178 -16.94 -5.83 14.23
C ASP A 178 -16.89 -6.60 12.89
N VAL A 179 -17.96 -6.49 12.12
CA VAL A 179 -18.26 -7.28 10.92
C VAL A 179 -17.13 -7.28 9.88
N ASN A 180 -16.42 -6.17 9.71
CA ASN A 180 -15.32 -6.07 8.74
C ASN A 180 -13.97 -5.71 9.37
N GLY A 181 -13.90 -5.69 10.71
CA GLY A 181 -12.78 -5.27 11.49
C GLY A 181 -13.16 -4.20 12.50
N TRP A 182 -12.20 -3.43 13.01
CA TRP A 182 -12.41 -2.50 14.11
C TRP A 182 -11.65 -1.19 13.94
N ASN A 183 -12.23 -0.11 14.47
CA ASN A 183 -11.61 1.20 14.61
C ASN A 183 -11.03 1.34 16.02
N PHE A 184 -9.74 1.06 16.16
CA PHE A 184 -9.00 1.18 17.43
C PHE A 184 -8.76 2.65 17.80
N PHE A 185 -8.66 3.53 16.80
CA PHE A 185 -8.42 4.96 17.01
C PHE A 185 -9.57 5.64 17.78
N ASP A 186 -10.83 5.27 17.48
CA ASP A 186 -12.01 5.79 18.13
C ASP A 186 -12.73 4.75 19.01
N ASN A 187 -12.21 3.54 19.08
CA ASN A 187 -12.80 2.39 19.77
C ASN A 187 -14.26 2.16 19.36
N SER A 188 -14.48 1.90 18.07
CA SER A 188 -15.82 1.71 17.48
C SER A 188 -15.77 0.78 16.26
N ASN A 189 -16.95 0.34 15.80
CA ASN A 189 -17.10 -0.40 14.54
C ASN A 189 -17.08 0.48 13.27
N GLN A 190 -16.87 1.78 13.40
CA GLN A 190 -16.80 2.70 12.27
C GLN A 190 -15.42 2.68 11.63
N ILE A 191 -15.18 1.70 10.79
CA ILE A 191 -13.89 1.48 10.09
C ILE A 191 -13.67 2.41 8.89
N TYR A 192 -14.67 3.20 8.53
CA TYR A 192 -14.63 4.26 7.52
C TYR A 192 -15.25 5.53 8.09
N THR A 193 -14.50 6.62 8.09
CA THR A 193 -14.89 7.90 8.69
C THR A 193 -14.82 9.09 7.72
N GLY A 194 -14.33 8.86 6.50
CA GLY A 194 -14.30 9.88 5.46
C GLY A 194 -12.97 10.00 4.72
N LYS A 195 -12.63 11.22 4.29
CA LYS A 195 -11.46 11.47 3.43
C LYS A 195 -10.12 11.15 4.08
N GLU A 196 -10.02 11.19 5.39
CA GLU A 196 -8.83 10.78 6.12
C GLU A 196 -8.46 9.30 5.89
N ASP A 197 -9.43 8.48 5.48
CA ASP A 197 -9.22 7.05 5.21
C ASP A 197 -8.72 6.75 3.79
N THR A 198 -8.39 7.80 3.03
CA THR A 198 -7.89 7.66 1.65
C THR A 198 -6.63 6.82 1.58
N HIS A 199 -5.74 6.91 2.57
CA HIS A 199 -4.48 6.18 2.58
C HIS A 199 -4.68 4.66 2.72
N GLY A 200 -5.47 4.21 3.68
CA GLY A 200 -5.79 2.79 3.85
C GLY A 200 -6.63 2.24 2.69
N THR A 201 -7.55 3.07 2.15
CA THR A 201 -8.32 2.70 0.95
C THR A 201 -7.41 2.48 -0.26
N HIS A 202 -6.35 3.30 -0.41
CA HIS A 202 -5.37 3.18 -1.49
C HIS A 202 -4.53 1.89 -1.33
N ALA A 203 -4.09 1.58 -0.13
CA ALA A 203 -3.40 0.33 0.16
C ALA A 203 -4.27 -0.90 -0.15
N ALA A 204 -5.54 -0.88 0.26
CA ALA A 204 -6.50 -1.95 0.02
C ALA A 204 -6.69 -2.25 -1.47
N GLY A 205 -6.86 -1.23 -2.30
CA GLY A 205 -7.00 -1.39 -3.76
C GLY A 205 -5.76 -1.99 -4.41
N THR A 206 -4.58 -1.54 -4.00
CA THR A 206 -3.31 -2.09 -4.49
C THR A 206 -3.18 -3.58 -4.16
N ILE A 207 -3.55 -3.98 -2.95
CA ILE A 207 -3.46 -5.39 -2.51
C ILE A 207 -4.46 -6.26 -3.26
N ALA A 208 -5.75 -5.91 -3.25
CA ALA A 208 -6.81 -6.83 -3.65
C ALA A 208 -8.05 -6.18 -4.30
N ALA A 209 -7.91 -5.09 -5.06
CA ALA A 209 -9.01 -4.62 -5.89
C ALA A 209 -9.47 -5.71 -6.85
N THR A 210 -10.77 -5.72 -7.16
CA THR A 210 -11.35 -6.76 -8.02
C THR A 210 -10.86 -6.64 -9.47
N ARG A 211 -10.46 -7.75 -10.09
CA ARG A 211 -10.02 -7.81 -11.50
C ARG A 211 -11.21 -8.13 -12.41
N LYS A 212 -12.28 -7.32 -12.37
CA LYS A 212 -13.53 -7.58 -13.10
C LYS A 212 -13.83 -6.57 -14.22
N GLY A 213 -12.91 -5.68 -14.54
CA GLY A 213 -13.09 -4.67 -15.57
C GLY A 213 -13.85 -3.44 -15.08
N THR A 214 -13.77 -3.12 -13.78
CA THR A 214 -14.48 -2.00 -13.17
C THR A 214 -13.61 -0.76 -12.96
N GLY A 215 -12.34 -0.93 -12.61
CA GLY A 215 -11.46 0.20 -12.27
C GLY A 215 -9.98 -0.15 -12.43
N ILE A 216 -9.33 -0.49 -11.31
CA ILE A 216 -7.94 -0.96 -11.26
C ILE A 216 -7.89 -2.47 -11.02
N ALA A 217 -6.70 -3.06 -11.20
CA ALA A 217 -6.46 -4.46 -10.89
C ALA A 217 -5.64 -4.58 -9.60
N GLY A 218 -6.18 -5.21 -8.57
CA GLY A 218 -5.45 -5.61 -7.37
C GLY A 218 -4.47 -6.74 -7.67
N ILE A 219 -3.38 -6.81 -6.91
CA ILE A 219 -2.32 -7.81 -7.15
C ILE A 219 -2.80 -9.22 -6.80
N ALA A 220 -3.44 -9.37 -5.65
CA ALA A 220 -3.99 -10.64 -5.18
C ALA A 220 -5.42 -10.89 -5.70
N ASP A 221 -5.80 -12.17 -5.76
CA ASP A 221 -7.16 -12.54 -6.16
C ASP A 221 -8.13 -12.38 -4.98
N ASN A 222 -9.06 -11.45 -5.11
CA ASN A 222 -10.04 -11.13 -4.09
C ASN A 222 -11.09 -12.24 -3.83
N GLN A 223 -11.10 -13.31 -4.59
CA GLN A 223 -11.90 -14.49 -4.26
C GLN A 223 -11.34 -15.23 -3.06
N TYR A 224 -10.01 -15.28 -2.95
CA TYR A 224 -9.30 -16.03 -1.92
C TYR A 224 -8.56 -15.15 -0.90
N VAL A 225 -8.24 -13.90 -1.26
CA VAL A 225 -7.58 -12.95 -0.37
C VAL A 225 -8.58 -11.93 0.14
N LYS A 226 -8.70 -11.83 1.46
CA LYS A 226 -9.64 -10.93 2.14
C LYS A 226 -8.89 -9.92 3.00
N LEU A 227 -9.37 -8.68 3.02
CA LEU A 227 -8.78 -7.55 3.72
C LEU A 227 -9.56 -7.29 5.01
N MET A 228 -8.93 -7.50 6.15
CA MET A 228 -9.45 -7.14 7.47
C MET A 228 -9.10 -5.69 7.76
N VAL A 229 -10.09 -4.87 8.02
CA VAL A 229 -9.92 -3.41 8.18
C VAL A 229 -9.65 -3.07 9.64
N LEU A 230 -8.46 -2.55 9.92
CA LEU A 230 -8.06 -2.19 11.28
C LEU A 230 -7.60 -0.72 11.29
N LYS A 231 -8.54 0.18 11.63
CA LYS A 231 -8.26 1.61 11.70
C LYS A 231 -7.57 1.93 13.02
N ALA A 232 -6.24 2.03 12.99
CA ALA A 232 -5.42 2.43 14.14
C ALA A 232 -4.83 3.83 13.99
N LEU A 233 -5.03 4.46 12.83
CA LEU A 233 -4.59 5.81 12.50
C LEU A 233 -5.79 6.68 12.18
N GLY A 234 -5.74 7.94 12.59
CA GLY A 234 -6.80 8.91 12.32
C GLY A 234 -6.24 10.27 11.95
N THR A 235 -7.14 11.24 11.78
CA THR A 235 -6.88 12.61 11.33
C THR A 235 -6.28 12.69 9.90
N GLU A 236 -6.26 13.88 9.34
CA GLU A 236 -5.65 14.15 8.02
C GLU A 236 -4.13 13.84 7.96
N PHE A 237 -3.48 13.68 9.12
CA PHE A 237 -2.04 13.41 9.23
C PHE A 237 -1.70 11.94 9.45
N GLY A 238 -2.70 11.05 9.53
CA GLY A 238 -2.48 9.62 9.76
C GLY A 238 -1.71 9.34 11.06
N VAL A 239 -2.13 9.96 12.16
CA VAL A 239 -1.52 9.75 13.48
C VAL A 239 -2.31 8.71 14.28
N GLY A 240 -1.63 7.96 15.13
CA GLY A 240 -2.22 6.98 16.04
C GLY A 240 -1.41 6.84 17.32
N GLU A 241 -1.90 6.00 18.23
CA GLU A 241 -1.20 5.66 19.45
C GLU A 241 -0.59 4.24 19.34
N GLU A 242 0.51 3.99 20.03
CA GLU A 242 1.16 2.67 20.04
C GLU A 242 0.18 1.57 20.47
N GLU A 243 -0.63 1.86 21.48
CA GLU A 243 -1.58 0.91 22.05
C GLU A 243 -2.63 0.50 21.02
N ASP A 244 -3.09 1.42 20.17
CA ASP A 244 -4.06 1.14 19.10
C ASP A 244 -3.49 0.17 18.07
N VAL A 245 -2.23 0.38 17.67
CA VAL A 245 -1.53 -0.52 16.75
C VAL A 245 -1.30 -1.90 17.37
N ILE A 246 -0.88 -1.97 18.63
CA ILE A 246 -0.68 -3.22 19.36
C ILE A 246 -2.00 -4.00 19.47
N ASN A 247 -3.09 -3.32 19.82
CA ASN A 247 -4.40 -3.94 19.94
C ASN A 247 -4.92 -4.41 18.58
N ALA A 248 -4.69 -3.65 17.50
CA ALA A 248 -5.00 -4.05 16.13
C ALA A 248 -4.23 -5.32 15.70
N ILE A 249 -2.95 -5.44 16.04
CA ILE A 249 -2.15 -6.64 15.76
C ILE A 249 -2.70 -7.85 16.51
N ARG A 250 -3.02 -7.70 17.81
CA ARG A 250 -3.60 -8.79 18.62
C ARG A 250 -4.96 -9.24 18.09
N TYR A 251 -5.80 -8.28 17.72
CA TYR A 251 -7.09 -8.56 17.10
C TYR A 251 -6.92 -9.29 15.76
N ALA A 252 -6.03 -8.82 14.89
CA ALA A 252 -5.76 -9.44 13.60
C ALA A 252 -5.36 -10.92 13.75
N GLU A 253 -4.44 -11.21 14.65
CA GLU A 253 -3.98 -12.58 14.91
C GLU A 253 -5.08 -13.46 15.51
N ALA A 254 -5.87 -12.93 16.46
CA ALA A 254 -6.97 -13.63 17.08
C ALA A 254 -8.08 -14.00 16.06
N ASN A 255 -8.29 -13.15 15.05
CA ASN A 255 -9.24 -13.35 13.97
C ASN A 255 -8.62 -14.01 12.71
N GLY A 256 -7.45 -14.63 12.85
CA GLY A 256 -6.87 -15.51 11.84
C GLY A 256 -6.21 -14.81 10.65
N ALA A 257 -5.79 -13.55 10.76
CA ALA A 257 -4.97 -12.92 9.74
C ALA A 257 -3.60 -13.60 9.64
N GLU A 258 -3.13 -13.83 8.42
CA GLU A 258 -1.81 -14.41 8.16
C GLU A 258 -0.77 -13.35 7.76
N ILE A 259 -1.21 -12.28 7.12
CA ILE A 259 -0.33 -11.21 6.63
C ILE A 259 -0.84 -9.88 7.15
N CYS A 260 0.06 -8.99 7.54
CA CYS A 260 -0.27 -7.67 8.04
C CYS A 260 0.47 -6.59 7.23
N ASN A 261 -0.27 -5.62 6.69
CA ASN A 261 0.28 -4.44 6.02
C ASN A 261 0.37 -3.28 7.00
N LEU A 262 1.57 -2.72 7.18
CA LEU A 262 1.86 -1.54 8.00
C LEU A 262 2.52 -0.48 7.12
N SER A 263 1.71 0.43 6.57
CA SER A 263 2.19 1.48 5.66
C SER A 263 2.59 2.77 6.40
N PHE A 264 3.20 2.64 7.56
CA PHE A 264 3.63 3.74 8.43
C PHE A 264 4.92 3.40 9.19
N GLY A 265 5.52 4.40 9.84
CA GLY A 265 6.71 4.22 10.67
C GLY A 265 6.95 5.38 11.64
N THR A 266 7.96 5.22 12.48
CA THR A 266 8.38 6.20 13.48
C THR A 266 9.86 6.04 13.83
N THR A 267 10.49 7.14 14.17
CA THR A 267 11.86 7.14 14.72
C THR A 267 11.93 6.76 16.21
N HIS A 268 10.77 6.61 16.86
CA HIS A 268 10.72 6.22 18.25
C HIS A 268 10.66 4.71 18.40
N TYR A 269 11.55 4.14 19.24
CA TYR A 269 11.56 2.71 19.54
C TYR A 269 10.52 2.36 20.61
N TYR A 270 9.66 1.39 20.30
CA TYR A 270 8.60 0.89 21.17
C TYR A 270 8.80 -0.60 21.47
N PRO A 271 9.30 -0.94 22.67
CA PRO A 271 9.62 -2.33 23.03
C PRO A 271 8.43 -3.28 23.03
N GLU A 272 7.24 -2.78 23.41
CA GLU A 272 6.04 -3.64 23.45
C GLU A 272 5.52 -3.93 22.05
N LEU A 273 5.59 -2.98 21.13
CA LEU A 273 5.26 -3.19 19.72
C LEU A 273 6.21 -4.23 19.10
N GLU A 274 7.53 -4.09 19.31
CA GLU A 274 8.49 -5.09 18.84
C GLU A 274 8.18 -6.48 19.40
N LYS A 275 7.88 -6.57 20.70
CA LYS A 275 7.54 -7.84 21.34
C LYS A 275 6.30 -8.49 20.75
N VAL A 276 5.22 -7.74 20.57
CA VAL A 276 3.97 -8.25 19.97
C VAL A 276 4.18 -8.73 18.54
N MET A 277 4.91 -7.97 17.72
CA MET A 277 5.26 -8.39 16.36
C MET A 277 6.15 -9.65 16.34
N ARG A 278 7.12 -9.75 17.27
CA ARG A 278 8.01 -10.91 17.42
C ARG A 278 7.27 -12.18 17.81
N GLU A 279 6.29 -12.07 18.72
CA GLU A 279 5.50 -13.18 19.23
C GLU A 279 4.40 -13.63 18.26
N SER A 280 4.01 -12.76 17.33
CA SER A 280 2.98 -13.04 16.33
C SER A 280 3.44 -14.04 15.25
N LYS A 281 2.48 -14.85 14.77
CA LYS A 281 2.68 -15.78 13.66
C LYS A 281 2.46 -15.14 12.30
N MET A 282 1.94 -13.91 12.26
CA MET A 282 1.72 -13.17 11.02
C MET A 282 3.04 -12.77 10.36
N LEU A 283 2.99 -12.63 9.03
CA LEU A 283 4.03 -11.97 8.25
C LEU A 283 3.67 -10.47 8.15
N PHE A 284 4.56 -9.60 8.60
CA PHE A 284 4.41 -8.16 8.54
C PHE A 284 5.13 -7.58 7.32
N ILE A 285 4.43 -6.77 6.53
CA ILE A 285 5.01 -6.00 5.43
C ILE A 285 4.97 -4.54 5.84
N VAL A 286 6.13 -3.91 5.93
CA VAL A 286 6.26 -2.57 6.51
C VAL A 286 6.91 -1.59 5.53
N ALA A 287 6.47 -0.34 5.55
CA ALA A 287 7.10 0.73 4.78
C ALA A 287 8.44 1.14 5.40
N ALA A 288 9.49 1.30 4.60
CA ALA A 288 10.82 1.68 5.10
C ALA A 288 10.92 3.15 5.56
N GLY A 289 9.91 3.98 5.22
CA GLY A 289 9.87 5.41 5.53
C GLY A 289 10.30 6.31 4.38
N ASN A 290 9.94 7.59 4.48
CA ASN A 290 10.01 8.56 3.37
C ASN A 290 10.94 9.74 3.67
N GLY A 291 12.07 9.48 4.30
CA GLY A 291 13.14 10.44 4.46
C GLY A 291 13.01 11.38 5.65
N ASP A 292 13.86 12.38 5.64
CA ASP A 292 13.91 13.41 6.67
C ASP A 292 12.94 14.59 6.35
N LYS A 293 12.98 15.60 7.20
CA LYS A 293 12.18 16.84 7.04
C LYS A 293 12.43 17.60 5.72
N ASP A 294 13.55 17.32 5.06
CA ASP A 294 13.93 17.94 3.79
C ASP A 294 13.50 17.07 2.60
N GLY A 295 12.74 15.99 2.85
CA GLY A 295 12.24 15.06 1.84
C GLY A 295 13.37 14.27 1.17
N LYS A 296 14.37 13.88 1.93
CA LYS A 296 15.50 13.09 1.45
C LYS A 296 15.60 11.79 2.22
N GLY A 297 15.60 10.66 1.49
CA GLY A 297 15.75 9.34 2.05
C GLY A 297 17.01 9.20 2.92
N ILE A 298 16.86 8.56 4.07
CA ILE A 298 17.92 8.38 5.04
C ILE A 298 18.36 6.91 5.11
N ASP A 299 19.59 6.71 5.54
CA ASP A 299 20.13 5.40 5.88
C ASP A 299 19.59 5.00 7.27
N ILE A 300 18.61 4.06 7.29
CA ILE A 300 17.99 3.60 8.53
C ILE A 300 18.84 2.55 9.26
N ASP A 301 19.93 2.08 8.68
CA ASP A 301 20.94 1.33 9.44
C ASP A 301 21.68 2.23 10.44
N ALA A 302 21.81 3.52 10.12
CA ALA A 302 22.43 4.53 10.97
C ALA A 302 21.42 5.35 11.80
N ASN A 303 20.23 5.58 11.27
CA ASN A 303 19.16 6.37 11.88
C ASN A 303 17.85 5.56 11.86
N PRO A 304 17.64 4.67 12.83
CA PRO A 304 16.56 3.70 12.78
C PRO A 304 15.16 4.29 12.64
N ASP A 305 14.34 3.61 11.82
CA ASP A 305 12.91 3.82 11.66
C ASP A 305 12.17 2.51 11.97
N TYR A 306 11.13 2.58 12.76
CA TYR A 306 10.41 1.41 13.26
C TYR A 306 8.98 1.37 12.70
N PRO A 307 8.47 0.15 12.40
CA PRO A 307 8.96 -1.19 12.75
C PRO A 307 10.03 -1.77 11.82
N SER A 308 10.45 -1.09 10.74
CA SER A 308 11.43 -1.60 9.77
C SER A 308 12.73 -2.10 10.43
N CYS A 309 13.20 -1.40 11.46
CA CYS A 309 14.47 -1.70 12.14
C CYS A 309 14.34 -2.64 13.35
N PHE A 310 13.22 -3.35 13.53
CA PHE A 310 13.11 -4.35 14.60
C PHE A 310 13.96 -5.63 14.34
N GLY A 311 14.37 -5.87 13.09
CA GLY A 311 15.22 -7.03 12.76
C GLY A 311 14.55 -8.37 12.99
N LEU A 312 13.24 -8.47 12.75
CA LEU A 312 12.42 -9.67 12.97
C LEU A 312 12.35 -10.53 11.69
N ASP A 313 12.41 -11.85 11.86
CA ASP A 313 12.34 -12.80 10.75
C ASP A 313 10.97 -12.80 10.03
N ASN A 314 9.91 -12.36 10.72
CA ASN A 314 8.55 -12.24 10.20
C ASN A 314 8.21 -10.81 9.73
N VAL A 315 9.22 -9.98 9.46
CA VAL A 315 9.06 -8.63 8.90
C VAL A 315 9.73 -8.54 7.53
N ILE A 316 9.07 -7.88 6.57
CA ILE A 316 9.65 -7.44 5.30
C ILE A 316 9.55 -5.93 5.22
N SER A 317 10.68 -5.25 5.25
CA SER A 317 10.78 -3.79 5.08
C SER A 317 10.93 -3.43 3.60
N VAL A 318 10.12 -2.49 3.11
CA VAL A 318 9.94 -2.21 1.70
C VAL A 318 10.34 -0.77 1.34
N ALA A 319 11.31 -0.63 0.45
CA ALA A 319 11.72 0.65 -0.14
C ALA A 319 10.87 1.02 -1.38
N ASN A 320 10.75 2.32 -1.64
CA ASN A 320 10.06 2.85 -2.81
C ASN A 320 11.00 2.90 -4.03
N LEU A 321 10.57 2.24 -5.10
CA LEU A 321 11.24 2.20 -6.40
C LEU A 321 10.57 3.12 -7.41
N ILE A 322 11.36 3.86 -8.18
CA ILE A 322 10.91 4.65 -9.33
C ILE A 322 11.12 3.90 -10.66
N PHE A 323 10.54 4.41 -11.74
CA PHE A 323 10.42 3.77 -13.07
C PHE A 323 11.73 3.34 -13.73
N ASP A 324 12.86 3.95 -13.38
CA ASP A 324 14.18 3.69 -13.98
C ASP A 324 14.98 2.59 -13.26
N GLY A 325 14.47 2.14 -12.10
CA GLY A 325 15.09 1.10 -11.28
C GLY A 325 16.00 1.62 -10.18
N ASN A 326 15.94 2.91 -9.87
CA ASN A 326 16.56 3.51 -8.70
C ASN A 326 15.55 3.63 -7.55
N LEU A 327 16.03 3.84 -6.32
CA LEU A 327 15.16 4.28 -5.24
C LEU A 327 14.63 5.68 -5.53
N GLU A 328 13.38 5.92 -5.17
CA GLU A 328 12.82 7.26 -5.14
C GLU A 328 13.61 8.12 -4.14
N GLN A 329 13.74 9.42 -4.42
CA GLN A 329 14.64 10.32 -3.66
C GLN A 329 14.31 10.38 -2.16
N THR A 330 13.02 10.25 -1.80
CA THR A 330 12.57 10.30 -0.41
C THR A 330 12.64 8.92 0.27
N SER A 331 12.77 7.82 -0.49
CA SER A 331 12.77 6.48 0.09
C SER A 331 13.93 6.26 1.04
N ASN A 332 13.63 5.84 2.26
CA ASN A 332 14.63 5.32 3.16
C ASN A 332 15.29 4.07 2.58
N TYR A 333 16.52 3.81 2.99
CA TYR A 333 17.34 2.69 2.58
C TYR A 333 18.18 2.18 3.76
N GLY A 334 18.77 0.99 3.61
CA GLY A 334 19.63 0.36 4.61
C GLY A 334 19.88 -1.09 4.22
N ILE A 335 21.15 -1.51 4.17
CA ILE A 335 21.51 -2.87 3.71
C ILE A 335 21.13 -3.95 4.73
N ASN A 336 20.93 -3.57 5.99
CA ASN A 336 20.57 -4.50 7.07
C ASN A 336 19.06 -4.44 7.41
N ASN A 337 18.42 -3.27 7.23
CA ASN A 337 17.08 -3.01 7.73
C ASN A 337 16.03 -2.76 6.63
N VAL A 338 16.43 -2.74 5.36
CA VAL A 338 15.49 -2.67 4.23
C VAL A 338 15.65 -3.90 3.35
N ASP A 339 14.64 -4.72 3.28
CA ASP A 339 14.69 -6.04 2.65
C ASP A 339 14.63 -6.00 1.13
N ILE A 340 13.60 -5.36 0.60
CA ILE A 340 13.22 -5.42 -0.81
C ILE A 340 12.68 -4.07 -1.28
N ALA A 341 12.69 -3.82 -2.58
CA ALA A 341 12.01 -2.67 -3.16
C ALA A 341 10.77 -3.08 -3.94
N ALA A 342 9.82 -2.17 -4.04
CA ALA A 342 8.67 -2.27 -4.93
C ALA A 342 8.31 -0.90 -5.52
N PRO A 343 7.60 -0.86 -6.67
CA PRO A 343 7.02 0.37 -7.18
C PRO A 343 6.19 1.08 -6.12
N GLY A 344 6.51 2.34 -5.84
CA GLY A 344 5.79 3.16 -4.87
C GLY A 344 5.63 4.61 -5.33
N THR A 345 6.06 4.93 -6.55
CA THR A 345 6.02 6.29 -7.12
C THR A 345 4.91 6.41 -8.15
N TYR A 346 4.02 7.38 -7.97
CA TYR A 346 2.82 7.56 -8.82
C TYR A 346 2.04 6.25 -8.99
N ILE A 347 1.68 5.65 -7.89
CA ILE A 347 0.85 4.45 -7.86
C ILE A 347 -0.60 4.86 -7.85
N VAL A 348 -1.36 4.46 -8.88
CA VAL A 348 -2.81 4.63 -8.91
C VAL A 348 -3.49 3.50 -8.16
N SER A 349 -4.43 3.87 -7.29
CA SER A 349 -5.28 2.91 -6.58
C SER A 349 -6.62 3.53 -6.21
N THR A 350 -7.48 2.77 -5.54
CA THR A 350 -8.76 3.24 -4.99
C THR A 350 -8.54 4.32 -3.94
N THR A 351 -9.43 5.30 -3.90
CA THR A 351 -9.49 6.33 -2.86
C THR A 351 -10.91 6.44 -2.35
N THR A 352 -11.11 7.18 -1.28
CA THR A 352 -12.46 7.40 -0.72
C THR A 352 -13.42 8.05 -1.72
N ASP A 353 -14.72 8.00 -1.42
CA ASP A 353 -15.77 8.56 -2.25
C ASP A 353 -15.84 7.93 -3.66
N ASN A 354 -15.61 6.62 -3.75
CA ASN A 354 -15.66 5.87 -5.02
C ASN A 354 -14.75 6.46 -6.10
N SER A 355 -13.56 6.89 -5.70
CA SER A 355 -12.58 7.54 -6.57
C SER A 355 -11.29 6.74 -6.71
N TYR A 356 -10.39 7.23 -7.58
CA TYR A 356 -9.05 6.70 -7.78
C TYR A 356 -8.05 7.84 -7.77
N GLY A 357 -6.86 7.59 -7.22
CA GLY A 357 -5.82 8.62 -7.12
C GLY A 357 -4.42 8.05 -7.23
N PHE A 358 -3.48 8.93 -7.59
CA PHE A 358 -2.05 8.61 -7.59
C PHE A 358 -1.42 9.04 -6.27
N MET A 359 -0.65 8.14 -5.67
CA MET A 359 0.14 8.42 -4.48
C MET A 359 1.59 7.98 -4.67
N THR A 360 2.48 8.57 -3.87
CA THR A 360 3.92 8.26 -3.89
C THR A 360 4.43 8.08 -2.47
N GLY A 361 5.16 7.00 -2.23
CA GLY A 361 5.82 6.72 -0.95
C GLY A 361 6.12 5.25 -0.76
N THR A 362 6.90 4.93 0.25
CA THR A 362 7.11 3.56 0.72
C THR A 362 5.80 2.93 1.20
N SER A 363 4.83 3.76 1.63
CA SER A 363 3.46 3.35 1.96
C SER A 363 2.68 2.76 0.77
N MET A 364 3.05 3.08 -0.48
CA MET A 364 2.49 2.50 -1.70
C MET A 364 3.28 1.28 -2.17
N ALA A 365 4.57 1.24 -1.85
CA ALA A 365 5.44 0.10 -2.13
C ALA A 365 5.15 -1.11 -1.22
N ALA A 366 4.87 -0.89 0.05
CA ALA A 366 4.52 -1.96 0.99
C ALA A 366 3.27 -2.76 0.57
N PRO A 367 2.13 -2.14 0.16
CA PRO A 367 0.99 -2.87 -0.37
C PRO A 367 1.28 -3.69 -1.63
N MET A 368 2.24 -3.28 -2.48
CA MET A 368 2.68 -4.09 -3.62
C MET A 368 3.29 -5.42 -3.15
N VAL A 369 4.15 -5.37 -2.13
CA VAL A 369 4.76 -6.58 -1.56
C VAL A 369 3.74 -7.38 -0.76
N THR A 370 2.81 -6.73 -0.06
CA THR A 370 1.69 -7.40 0.64
C THR A 370 0.83 -8.18 -0.34
N GLY A 371 0.41 -7.56 -1.44
CA GLY A 371 -0.34 -8.23 -2.50
C GLY A 371 0.44 -9.39 -3.13
N ALA A 372 1.75 -9.23 -3.37
CA ALA A 372 2.62 -10.29 -3.87
C ALA A 372 2.75 -11.46 -2.88
N ALA A 373 2.90 -11.17 -1.59
CA ALA A 373 2.97 -12.18 -0.52
C ALA A 373 1.65 -12.96 -0.40
N ALA A 374 0.52 -12.25 -0.37
CA ALA A 374 -0.80 -12.86 -0.30
C ALA A 374 -1.11 -13.72 -1.54
N PHE A 375 -0.77 -13.22 -2.74
CA PHE A 375 -0.92 -13.97 -3.98
C PHE A 375 -0.06 -15.24 -3.99
N LEU A 376 1.21 -15.13 -3.62
CA LEU A 376 2.13 -16.25 -3.53
C LEU A 376 1.60 -17.31 -2.54
N TYR A 377 1.24 -16.90 -1.34
CA TYR A 377 0.80 -17.80 -0.27
C TYR A 377 -0.56 -18.45 -0.57
N SER A 378 -1.46 -17.73 -1.25
CA SER A 378 -2.73 -18.29 -1.72
C SER A 378 -2.51 -19.32 -2.84
N TYR A 379 -1.65 -19.02 -3.81
CA TYR A 379 -1.42 -19.87 -4.97
C TYR A 379 -0.56 -21.10 -4.66
N ARG A 380 0.49 -20.95 -3.84
CA ARG A 380 1.42 -22.02 -3.47
C ARG A 380 0.98 -22.65 -2.14
N THR A 381 0.04 -23.60 -2.23
CA THR A 381 -0.46 -24.30 -1.05
C THR A 381 0.56 -25.27 -0.44
N ASP A 382 1.67 -25.51 -1.12
CA ASP A 382 2.80 -26.37 -0.74
C ASP A 382 3.87 -25.67 0.11
N ILE A 383 3.77 -24.35 0.34
CA ILE A 383 4.72 -23.59 1.17
C ILE A 383 4.13 -23.18 2.52
N ALA A 384 4.98 -22.98 3.52
CA ALA A 384 4.60 -22.37 4.79
C ALA A 384 4.62 -20.84 4.70
N LEU A 385 3.89 -20.14 5.57
CA LEU A 385 3.92 -18.67 5.65
C LEU A 385 5.33 -18.15 5.93
N THR A 386 6.08 -18.83 6.77
CA THR A 386 7.47 -18.53 7.11
C THR A 386 8.44 -18.61 5.93
N ASP A 387 8.08 -19.30 4.84
CA ASP A 387 8.88 -19.34 3.62
C ASP A 387 8.71 -18.11 2.73
N VAL A 388 7.58 -17.39 2.87
CA VAL A 388 7.19 -16.32 1.95
C VAL A 388 8.25 -15.23 1.89
N ARG A 389 8.75 -14.74 3.03
CA ARG A 389 9.83 -13.73 3.07
C ARG A 389 11.05 -14.21 2.29
N ARG A 390 11.56 -15.38 2.59
CA ARG A 390 12.73 -15.97 1.93
C ARG A 390 12.52 -16.09 0.41
N ILE A 391 11.36 -16.59 -0.02
CA ILE A 391 11.06 -16.76 -1.44
C ILE A 391 11.03 -15.39 -2.16
N LEU A 392 10.35 -14.40 -1.62
CA LEU A 392 10.28 -13.06 -2.22
C LEU A 392 11.67 -12.42 -2.33
N MET A 393 12.51 -12.57 -1.32
CA MET A 393 13.87 -12.04 -1.29
C MET A 393 14.82 -12.73 -2.31
N GLU A 394 14.78 -14.06 -2.38
CA GLU A 394 15.65 -14.84 -3.27
C GLU A 394 15.24 -14.70 -4.74
N THR A 395 13.95 -14.50 -5.02
CA THR A 395 13.42 -14.37 -6.38
C THR A 395 13.33 -12.94 -6.89
N ALA A 396 13.65 -11.96 -6.04
CA ALA A 396 13.67 -10.55 -6.42
C ALA A 396 14.56 -10.30 -7.63
N ARG A 397 14.09 -9.48 -8.57
CA ARG A 397 14.90 -9.07 -9.71
C ARG A 397 15.96 -8.08 -9.24
N LYS A 398 17.23 -8.44 -9.36
CA LYS A 398 18.35 -7.57 -9.00
C LYS A 398 18.42 -6.37 -9.94
N LEU A 399 18.59 -5.18 -9.37
CA LEU A 399 18.72 -3.93 -10.11
C LEU A 399 19.99 -3.18 -9.66
N PRO A 400 20.83 -2.69 -10.60
CA PRO A 400 22.06 -1.97 -10.24
C PRO A 400 21.82 -0.75 -9.36
N GLY A 401 20.68 -0.07 -9.51
CA GLY A 401 20.30 1.08 -8.69
C GLY A 401 19.99 0.76 -7.22
N LEU A 402 19.82 -0.52 -6.89
CA LEU A 402 19.51 -1.00 -5.54
C LEU A 402 20.66 -1.72 -4.86
N GLU A 403 21.73 -2.02 -5.62
CA GLU A 403 22.92 -2.69 -5.09
C GLU A 403 23.58 -1.86 -4.00
N GLY A 404 23.84 -2.48 -2.85
CA GLY A 404 24.44 -1.83 -1.69
C GLY A 404 23.55 -0.81 -0.97
N LYS A 405 22.26 -0.72 -1.36
CA LYS A 405 21.28 0.17 -0.71
C LYS A 405 20.25 -0.58 0.11
N ILE A 406 19.84 -1.77 -0.34
CA ILE A 406 18.87 -2.62 0.37
C ILE A 406 19.37 -4.06 0.36
N GLN A 407 18.89 -4.88 1.28
CA GLN A 407 19.40 -6.22 1.56
C GLN A 407 19.41 -7.12 0.32
N CYS A 408 18.27 -7.26 -0.36
CA CYS A 408 18.22 -8.11 -1.55
C CYS A 408 18.71 -7.40 -2.84
N GLY A 409 18.96 -6.09 -2.83
CA GLY A 409 19.38 -5.35 -4.02
C GLY A 409 18.44 -5.50 -5.22
N GLY A 410 17.15 -5.73 -5.00
CA GLY A 410 16.20 -6.07 -6.06
C GLY A 410 14.76 -5.62 -5.80
N VAL A 411 13.96 -5.68 -6.88
CA VAL A 411 12.53 -5.43 -6.88
C VAL A 411 11.76 -6.75 -6.78
N VAL A 412 10.65 -6.75 -6.05
CA VAL A 412 9.72 -7.88 -5.95
C VAL A 412 9.35 -8.41 -7.34
N ASN A 413 9.32 -9.74 -7.50
CA ASN A 413 9.01 -10.39 -8.76
C ASN A 413 8.03 -11.54 -8.54
N VAL A 414 6.75 -11.28 -8.80
CA VAL A 414 5.67 -12.22 -8.50
C VAL A 414 5.79 -13.50 -9.32
N TYR A 415 6.12 -13.38 -10.61
CA TYR A 415 6.27 -14.56 -11.47
C TYR A 415 7.39 -15.49 -11.02
N ASN A 416 8.54 -14.94 -10.68
CA ASN A 416 9.65 -15.74 -10.17
C ASN A 416 9.29 -16.39 -8.82
N ALA A 417 8.59 -15.65 -7.95
CA ALA A 417 8.20 -16.15 -6.64
C ALA A 417 7.26 -17.38 -6.74
N VAL A 418 6.22 -17.32 -7.58
CA VAL A 418 5.30 -18.46 -7.74
C VAL A 418 5.94 -19.68 -8.41
N ASN A 419 7.05 -19.49 -9.11
CA ASN A 419 7.83 -20.56 -9.76
C ASN A 419 9.08 -20.97 -8.98
N TYR A 420 9.25 -20.48 -7.77
CA TYR A 420 10.37 -20.84 -6.90
C TYR A 420 10.41 -22.37 -6.67
N GLY A 421 11.57 -23.00 -6.95
CA GLY A 421 11.79 -24.44 -6.77
C GLY A 421 11.09 -25.35 -7.79
N LYS A 422 10.55 -24.78 -8.88
CA LYS A 422 9.96 -25.55 -10.00
C LYS A 422 10.93 -25.73 -11.14
#